data_db3eb0e33f824f603f1f832637eea45b
#
_entry.id   db3eb0e33f824f603f1f832637eea45b
#
_cell.length_a   1.000
_cell.length_b   1.000
_cell.length_c   1.000
_cell.angle_alpha   90.00
_cell.angle_beta   90.00
_cell.angle_gamma   90.00
#
_symmetry.space_group_name_H-M   'P 1'
#
loop_
_entity.id
_entity.type
_entity.pdbx_description
1 polymer ?
#
loop_
_entity_poly.entity_id
_entity_poly.type
_entity_poly.pdbx_seq_one_letter_code
_entity_poly.pdbx_strand_id
1 'polypeptide(L)' 'MNCLEAQSKIMAFIENKLPDDELREFIKHVRSCKNCYEELDIYYTLIVGMKQLDESDNISTDFKNALD' A
#
# COMPACT_ATOMS: atom_id res chain seq x y z
N MET A 1 6.80 -13.25 11.17
CA MET A 1 5.53 -12.96 10.46
C MET A 1 5.38 -13.91 9.28
N ASN A 2 4.22 -14.53 9.15
CA ASN A 2 3.95 -15.41 8.01
C ASN A 2 3.10 -14.68 6.97
N CYS A 3 2.82 -15.36 5.85
CA CYS A 3 2.08 -14.73 4.76
C CYS A 3 0.67 -14.31 5.16
N LEU A 4 -0.01 -15.13 5.95
CA LEU A 4 -1.35 -14.79 6.39
C LEU A 4 -1.35 -13.54 7.28
N GLU A 5 -0.38 -13.44 8.17
CA GLU A 5 -0.26 -12.26 9.00
C GLU A 5 0.06 -11.03 8.17
N ALA A 6 0.98 -11.17 7.23
CA ALA A 6 1.33 -10.05 6.36
C ALA A 6 0.12 -9.58 5.57
N GLN A 7 -0.64 -10.51 5.00
CA GLN A 7 -1.82 -10.15 4.24
C GLN A 7 -2.87 -9.47 5.09
N SER A 8 -3.02 -9.91 6.33
CA SER A 8 -3.99 -9.28 7.22
C SER A 8 -3.58 -7.87 7.63
N LYS A 9 -2.31 -7.53 7.46
CA LYS A 9 -1.81 -6.20 7.82
C LYS A 9 -1.67 -5.26 6.65
N ILE A 10 -1.97 -5.72 5.45
CA ILE A 10 -1.85 -4.88 4.25
C ILE A 10 -2.71 -3.63 4.36
N MET A 11 -3.96 -3.78 4.76
CA MET A 11 -4.85 -2.64 4.90
C MET A 11 -4.34 -1.64 5.93
N ALA A 12 -3.90 -2.15 7.09
CA ALA A 12 -3.35 -1.29 8.12
C ALA A 12 -2.09 -0.57 7.64
N PHE A 13 -1.28 -1.25 6.85
CA PHE A 13 -0.09 -0.63 6.27
C PHE A 13 -0.48 0.52 5.34
N ILE A 14 -1.44 0.30 4.47
CA ILE A 14 -1.89 1.32 3.52
C ILE A 14 -2.48 2.53 4.25
N GLU A 15 -3.18 2.28 5.35
CA GLU A 15 -3.79 3.34 6.15
C GLU A 15 -2.85 3.94 7.18
N ASN A 16 -1.58 3.51 7.20
CA ASN A 16 -0.57 3.99 8.14
C ASN A 16 -0.96 3.76 9.60
N LYS A 17 -1.56 2.60 9.87
CA LYS A 17 -2.01 2.25 11.21
C LYS A 17 -1.13 1.21 11.90
N LEU A 18 -0.06 0.78 11.25
CA LEU A 18 0.85 -0.20 11.85
C LEU A 18 1.83 0.48 12.80
N PRO A 19 2.02 -0.08 14.00
CA PRO A 19 3.11 0.38 14.87
C PRO A 19 4.47 0.13 14.23
N ASP A 20 5.49 0.82 14.70
CA ASP A 20 6.82 0.69 14.13
C ASP A 20 7.33 -0.74 14.12
N ASP A 21 7.11 -1.47 15.19
CA ASP A 21 7.57 -2.86 15.29
C ASP A 21 6.95 -3.73 14.21
N GLU A 22 5.64 -3.64 14.08
CA GLU A 22 4.92 -4.43 13.09
C GLU A 22 5.22 -3.95 11.68
N LEU A 23 5.40 -2.66 11.52
CA LEU A 23 5.74 -2.10 10.22
C LEU A 23 7.07 -2.66 9.73
N ARG A 24 8.08 -2.73 10.59
CA ARG A 24 9.36 -3.28 10.22
C ARG A 24 9.26 -4.75 9.84
N GLU A 25 8.52 -5.52 10.64
CA GLU A 25 8.33 -6.94 10.34
C GLU A 25 7.58 -7.12 9.02
N PHE A 26 6.57 -6.32 8.80
CA PHE A 26 5.79 -6.36 7.57
C PHE A 26 6.68 -6.07 6.36
N ILE A 27 7.46 -5.02 6.44
CA ILE A 27 8.35 -4.64 5.34
C ILE A 27 9.39 -5.73 5.07
N LYS A 28 9.98 -6.28 6.11
CA LYS A 28 10.92 -7.37 5.95
C LYS A 28 10.28 -8.56 5.24
N HIS A 29 9.07 -8.89 5.64
CA HIS A 29 8.37 -10.02 5.06
C HIS A 29 8.08 -9.79 3.57
N VAL A 30 7.52 -8.64 3.21
CA VAL A 30 7.19 -8.38 1.81
C VAL A 30 8.42 -8.26 0.94
N ARG A 31 9.55 -7.88 1.51
CA ARG A 31 10.80 -7.82 0.74
C ARG A 31 11.36 -9.22 0.46
N SER A 32 11.06 -10.17 1.34
CA SER A 32 11.56 -11.54 1.17
C SER A 32 10.52 -12.47 0.57
N CYS A 33 9.25 -12.08 0.54
CA CYS A 33 8.18 -12.92 0.00
C CYS A 33 7.53 -12.21 -1.18
N LYS A 34 7.83 -12.71 -2.37
CA LYS A 34 7.30 -12.09 -3.59
C LYS A 34 5.78 -12.11 -3.63
N ASN A 35 5.17 -13.19 -3.14
CA ASN A 35 3.70 -13.28 -3.14
C ASN A 35 3.07 -12.18 -2.32
N CYS A 36 3.60 -11.93 -1.13
CA CYS A 36 3.06 -10.87 -0.28
C CYS A 36 3.35 -9.49 -0.87
N TYR A 37 4.49 -9.33 -1.52
CA TYR A 37 4.80 -8.09 -2.21
C TYR A 37 3.77 -7.81 -3.31
N GLU A 38 3.45 -8.82 -4.10
CA GLU A 38 2.47 -8.68 -5.17
C GLU A 38 1.08 -8.38 -4.63
N GLU A 39 0.70 -9.05 -3.55
CA GLU A 39 -0.58 -8.76 -2.91
C GLU A 39 -0.64 -7.33 -2.41
N LEU A 40 0.43 -6.86 -1.79
CA LEU A 40 0.50 -5.49 -1.33
C LEU A 40 0.35 -4.52 -2.50
N ASP A 41 1.05 -4.78 -3.58
CA ASP A 41 1.00 -3.92 -4.76
C ASP A 41 -0.40 -3.85 -5.34
N ILE A 42 -1.08 -4.98 -5.43
CA ILE A 42 -2.45 -5.05 -5.96
C ILE A 42 -3.39 -4.25 -5.06
N TYR A 43 -3.35 -4.49 -3.76
CA TYR A 43 -4.23 -3.79 -2.83
C TYR A 43 -3.92 -2.30 -2.80
N TYR A 44 -2.66 -1.95 -2.83
CA TYR A 44 -2.26 -0.54 -2.83
C TYR A 44 -2.82 0.15 -4.06
N THR A 45 -2.65 -0.47 -5.22
CA THR A 45 -3.15 0.11 -6.48
C THR A 45 -4.67 0.24 -6.48
N LEU A 46 -5.37 -0.78 -6.00
CA LEU A 46 -6.82 -0.74 -5.98
C LEU A 46 -7.35 0.31 -5.00
N ILE A 47 -6.79 0.37 -3.82
CA ILE A 47 -7.30 1.25 -2.78
C ILE A 47 -6.88 2.70 -3.03
N VAL A 48 -5.61 2.93 -3.24
CA VAL A 48 -5.10 4.28 -3.46
C VAL A 48 -5.52 4.78 -4.84
N GLY A 49 -5.48 3.91 -5.83
CA GLY A 49 -5.91 4.26 -7.18
C GLY A 49 -7.37 4.65 -7.23
N MET A 50 -8.23 3.92 -6.53
CA MET A 50 -9.65 4.24 -6.49
C MET A 50 -9.91 5.58 -5.82
N LYS A 51 -9.21 5.86 -4.73
CA LYS A 51 -9.34 7.15 -4.06
C LYS A 51 -8.93 8.28 -4.97
N GLN A 52 -7.86 8.09 -5.73
CA GLN A 52 -7.42 9.09 -6.69
C GLN A 52 -8.41 9.27 -7.82
N LEU A 53 -9.06 8.19 -8.25
CA LEU A 53 -10.05 8.27 -9.30
C LEU A 53 -11.31 9.00 -8.85
N ASP A 54 -11.72 8.83 -7.60
CA ASP A 54 -12.89 9.52 -7.07
C ASP A 54 -12.69 11.02 -7.04
N GLU A 55 -11.45 11.46 -6.85
CA GLU A 55 -11.11 12.87 -6.82
C GLU A 55 -10.43 13.30 -8.11
N SER A 56 -10.59 12.49 -9.14
CA SER A 56 -9.68 12.38 -10.24
C SER A 56 -9.46 13.64 -11.07
N ASP A 57 -10.50 14.37 -11.34
CA ASP A 57 -10.36 15.43 -12.33
C ASP A 57 -9.46 16.56 -11.85
N ASN A 58 -9.56 16.88 -10.58
CA ASN A 58 -8.74 17.95 -10.02
C ASN A 58 -7.38 17.45 -9.56
N ILE A 59 -7.37 16.30 -8.89
CA ILE A 59 -6.14 15.82 -8.27
C ILE A 59 -5.19 15.25 -9.30
N SER A 60 -5.69 14.60 -10.33
CA SER A 60 -4.80 14.03 -11.33
C SER A 60 -4.04 15.12 -12.08
N THR A 61 -4.66 16.27 -12.30
CA THR A 61 -3.99 17.39 -12.94
C THR A 61 -2.91 17.96 -12.02
N ASP A 62 -3.25 18.18 -10.76
CA ASP A 62 -2.28 18.67 -9.78
C ASP A 62 -1.15 17.67 -9.57
N PHE A 63 -1.48 16.40 -9.56
CA PHE A 63 -0.48 15.36 -9.37
C PHE A 63 0.51 15.34 -10.53
N LYS A 64 0.04 15.45 -11.74
CA LYS A 64 0.92 15.50 -12.90
C LYS A 64 1.80 16.74 -12.87
N ASN A 65 1.24 17.85 -12.48
CA ASN A 65 2.00 19.09 -12.37
C ASN A 65 3.07 18.98 -11.29
N ALA A 66 2.74 18.32 -10.19
CA ALA A 66 3.70 18.12 -9.12
C ALA A 66 4.82 17.19 -9.51
N LEU A 67 4.52 16.20 -10.35
CA LEU A 67 5.53 15.26 -10.81
C LEU A 67 6.41 15.84 -11.90
N ASP A 68 5.84 16.72 -12.67
CA ASP A 68 6.59 17.40 -13.71
C ASP A 68 7.42 18.52 -13.12
#